data_a2c6a737717004e1bf2fdee11685c322
#
_entry.id   a2c6a737717004e1bf2fdee11685c322
#
_cell.length_a   1.000
_cell.length_b   1.000
_cell.length_c   1.000
_cell.angle_alpha   90.00
_cell.angle_beta   90.00
_cell.angle_gamma   90.00
#
_symmetry.space_group_name_H-M   'P 1'
#
loop_
_entity.id
_entity.type
_entity.pdbx_description
1 polymer ?
#
loop_
_entity_poly.entity_id
_entity_poly.type
_entity_poly.pdbx_seq_one_letter_code
_entity_poly.pdbx_strand_id
1 'polypeptide(L)'
;MKEPEINVGIVNALEIAFTLNAKFLAKGETVSGKQRVSFDEGGISWNGNVYRELTFTPLEDDASFSLEDVTIGINFHWERQETQTFLGTLRLVVDEGKITAINQVPAEDYLTSVISSEMNATSSLEFLKAHAVISRSWLLAQIEKRKALSKQGSNFFPFLKTETEYIRWYDREDHTIFDVCADDHCQRYQGIT
;
A
#
# COMPACT_ATOMS: atom_id res chain seq x y z
N MET A 1 6.96 8.03 20.93
CA MET A 1 6.55 8.47 19.57
C MET A 1 5.55 7.41 19.10
N LYS A 2 4.39 7.79 18.55
CA LYS A 2 3.44 6.80 18.03
C LYS A 2 3.99 6.26 16.73
N GLU A 3 3.92 4.95 16.53
CA GLU A 3 4.27 4.28 15.27
C GLU A 3 3.41 4.85 14.12
N PRO A 4 4.00 5.17 12.97
CA PRO A 4 3.24 5.65 11.83
C PRO A 4 2.43 4.51 11.17
N GLU A 5 1.24 4.84 10.68
CA GLU A 5 0.48 4.01 9.76
C GLU A 5 0.91 4.31 8.33
N ILE A 6 1.04 3.27 7.53
CA ILE A 6 1.43 3.31 6.12
C ILE A 6 0.24 2.95 5.26
N ASN A 7 0.00 3.75 4.23
CA ASN A 7 -0.98 3.47 3.19
C ASN A 7 -0.28 2.84 2.00
N VAL A 8 -0.55 1.57 1.75
CA VAL A 8 0.07 0.79 0.67
C VAL A 8 -0.93 0.56 -0.45
N GLY A 9 -0.69 1.11 -1.64
CA GLY A 9 -1.50 0.85 -2.82
C GLY A 9 -1.21 -0.55 -3.37
N ILE A 10 -2.25 -1.39 -3.50
CA ILE A 10 -2.10 -2.80 -3.89
C ILE A 10 -2.61 -3.04 -5.32
N VAL A 11 -3.86 -2.70 -5.59
CA VAL A 11 -4.55 -2.97 -6.86
C VAL A 11 -5.26 -1.73 -7.34
N ASN A 12 -5.24 -1.48 -8.65
CA ASN A 12 -6.06 -0.48 -9.31
C ASN A 12 -6.83 -1.13 -10.46
N ALA A 13 -8.15 -1.31 -10.29
CA ALA A 13 -9.00 -2.04 -11.25
C ALA A 13 -10.42 -1.47 -11.31
N LEU A 14 -11.17 -1.83 -12.37
CA LEU A 14 -12.59 -1.50 -12.49
C LEU A 14 -13.46 -2.34 -11.54
N GLU A 15 -13.02 -3.52 -11.18
CA GLU A 15 -13.67 -4.43 -10.26
C GLU A 15 -12.62 -5.06 -9.34
N ILE A 16 -12.94 -5.18 -8.05
CA ILE A 16 -12.08 -5.81 -7.06
C ILE A 16 -12.90 -6.82 -6.27
N ALA A 17 -12.44 -8.07 -6.29
CA ALA A 17 -12.95 -9.15 -5.45
C ALA A 17 -12.01 -9.36 -4.25
N PHE A 18 -12.59 -9.51 -3.07
CA PHE A 18 -11.82 -9.73 -1.85
C PHE A 18 -12.60 -10.55 -0.82
N THR A 19 -11.90 -11.13 0.11
CA THR A 19 -12.47 -11.87 1.23
C THR A 19 -12.04 -11.26 2.55
N LEU A 20 -13.00 -10.92 3.39
CA LEU A 20 -12.76 -10.53 4.78
C LEU A 20 -12.70 -11.80 5.62
N ASN A 21 -11.50 -12.17 6.09
CA ASN A 21 -11.27 -13.44 6.79
C ASN A 21 -11.73 -13.41 8.26
N ALA A 22 -12.13 -12.24 8.75
CA ALA A 22 -12.69 -12.01 10.05
C ALA A 22 -13.84 -10.98 9.97
N LYS A 23 -14.29 -10.44 11.11
CA LYS A 23 -15.29 -9.38 11.14
C LYS A 23 -14.63 -8.00 10.95
N PHE A 24 -15.19 -7.23 10.04
CA PHE A 24 -14.81 -5.85 9.77
C PHE A 24 -16.02 -4.92 9.93
N LEU A 25 -15.75 -3.67 10.27
CA LEU A 25 -16.74 -2.60 10.27
C LEU A 25 -16.66 -1.83 8.96
N ALA A 26 -17.77 -1.69 8.23
CA ALA A 26 -17.89 -0.85 7.03
C ALA A 26 -19.23 -0.13 7.03
N LYS A 27 -19.23 1.21 6.86
CA LYS A 27 -20.46 2.04 6.83
C LYS A 27 -21.41 1.80 8.02
N GLY A 28 -20.89 1.46 9.19
CA GLY A 28 -21.68 1.20 10.40
C GLY A 28 -22.20 -0.23 10.53
N GLU A 29 -21.90 -1.09 9.58
CA GLU A 29 -22.32 -2.50 9.58
C GLU A 29 -21.11 -3.43 9.79
N THR A 30 -21.35 -4.56 10.48
CA THR A 30 -20.35 -5.62 10.60
C THR A 30 -20.46 -6.55 9.40
N VAL A 31 -19.35 -6.70 8.67
CA VAL A 31 -19.27 -7.49 7.45
C VAL A 31 -18.13 -8.51 7.53
N SER A 32 -18.26 -9.62 6.82
CA SER A 32 -17.24 -10.67 6.71
C SER A 32 -17.43 -11.48 5.41
N GLY A 33 -16.48 -12.36 5.11
CA GLY A 33 -16.56 -13.26 3.95
C GLY A 33 -16.32 -12.56 2.62
N LYS A 34 -16.75 -13.19 1.54
CA LYS A 34 -16.51 -12.72 0.17
C LYS A 34 -17.26 -11.43 -0.12
N GLN A 35 -16.54 -10.49 -0.69
CA GLN A 35 -17.03 -9.18 -1.09
C GLN A 35 -16.61 -8.89 -2.52
N ARG A 36 -17.36 -8.03 -3.21
CA ARG A 36 -17.05 -7.53 -4.54
C ARG A 36 -17.48 -6.07 -4.65
N VAL A 37 -16.65 -5.27 -5.27
CA VAL A 37 -16.94 -3.88 -5.61
C VAL A 37 -16.68 -3.65 -7.08
N SER A 38 -17.42 -2.73 -7.70
CA SER A 38 -17.20 -2.30 -9.08
C SER A 38 -17.22 -0.77 -9.18
N PHE A 39 -16.45 -0.23 -10.11
CA PHE A 39 -16.53 1.19 -10.46
C PHE A 39 -17.78 1.41 -11.30
N ASP A 40 -18.66 2.30 -10.83
CA ASP A 40 -19.91 2.63 -11.48
C ASP A 40 -20.32 4.08 -11.18
N GLU A 41 -20.85 4.78 -12.19
CA GLU A 41 -21.33 6.16 -12.07
C GLU A 41 -20.36 7.14 -11.36
N GLY A 42 -19.03 6.92 -11.51
CA GLY A 42 -18.00 7.73 -10.88
C GLY A 42 -17.74 7.42 -9.40
N GLY A 43 -18.27 6.31 -8.90
CA GLY A 43 -18.12 5.82 -7.52
C GLY A 43 -17.81 4.35 -7.43
N ILE A 44 -17.85 3.84 -6.21
CA ILE A 44 -17.68 2.42 -5.85
C ILE A 44 -19.05 1.84 -5.55
N SER A 45 -19.52 0.98 -6.44
CA SER A 45 -20.76 0.22 -6.22
C SER A 45 -20.48 -0.95 -5.27
N TRP A 46 -21.22 -1.00 -4.16
CA TRP A 46 -21.16 -2.06 -3.16
C TRP A 46 -22.54 -2.25 -2.50
N ASN A 47 -23.03 -3.49 -2.45
CA ASN A 47 -24.32 -3.83 -1.84
C ASN A 47 -25.50 -2.94 -2.34
N GLY A 48 -25.52 -2.61 -3.64
CA GLY A 48 -26.59 -1.81 -4.24
C GLY A 48 -26.52 -0.30 -3.96
N ASN A 49 -25.45 0.18 -3.38
CA ASN A 49 -25.20 1.61 -3.13
C ASN A 49 -23.89 2.05 -3.78
N VAL A 50 -23.77 3.35 -4.10
CA VAL A 50 -22.57 3.94 -4.68
C VAL A 50 -21.90 4.85 -3.66
N TYR A 51 -20.59 4.67 -3.47
CA TYR A 51 -19.78 5.38 -2.50
C TYR A 51 -18.58 6.04 -3.18
N ARG A 52 -18.09 7.16 -2.65
CA ARG A 52 -16.82 7.74 -3.09
C ARG A 52 -15.62 7.01 -2.51
N GLU A 53 -15.80 6.47 -1.32
CA GLU A 53 -14.78 5.76 -0.57
C GLU A 53 -15.45 4.71 0.33
N LEU A 54 -14.83 3.54 0.44
CA LEU A 54 -15.20 2.49 1.37
C LEU A 54 -14.00 2.12 2.24
N THR A 55 -14.23 1.99 3.53
CA THR A 55 -13.21 1.54 4.48
C THR A 55 -13.76 0.34 5.25
N PHE A 56 -12.99 -0.72 5.27
CA PHE A 56 -13.23 -1.93 6.03
C PHE A 56 -12.22 -1.99 7.16
N THR A 57 -12.66 -1.63 8.36
CA THR A 57 -11.82 -1.57 9.56
C THR A 57 -11.92 -2.88 10.33
N PRO A 58 -10.82 -3.55 10.67
CA PRO A 58 -10.85 -4.78 11.44
C PRO A 58 -11.44 -4.55 12.84
N LEU A 59 -12.20 -5.53 13.34
CA LEU A 59 -12.73 -5.51 14.70
C LEU A 59 -11.86 -6.30 15.70
N GLU A 60 -10.87 -7.03 15.18
CA GLU A 60 -9.91 -7.85 15.94
C GLU A 60 -8.50 -7.56 15.42
N ASP A 61 -7.49 -7.60 16.30
CA ASP A 61 -6.11 -7.18 15.95
C ASP A 61 -5.44 -8.10 14.91
N ASP A 62 -5.82 -9.38 14.87
CA ASP A 62 -5.32 -10.38 13.92
C ASP A 62 -6.22 -10.57 12.70
N ALA A 63 -7.23 -9.72 12.54
CA ALA A 63 -8.13 -9.78 11.40
C ALA A 63 -7.38 -9.50 10.10
N SER A 64 -7.63 -10.34 9.10
CA SER A 64 -7.02 -10.22 7.78
C SER A 64 -8.06 -10.17 6.67
N PHE A 65 -7.64 -9.66 5.52
CA PHE A 65 -8.41 -9.72 4.29
C PHE A 65 -7.53 -10.23 3.15
N SER A 66 -8.14 -10.89 2.17
CA SER A 66 -7.45 -11.37 0.97
C SER A 66 -7.97 -10.66 -0.26
N LEU A 67 -7.08 -10.12 -1.08
CA LEU A 67 -7.38 -9.57 -2.41
C LEU A 67 -7.12 -10.65 -3.45
N GLU A 68 -8.08 -10.86 -4.36
CA GLU A 68 -7.95 -11.77 -5.49
C GLU A 68 -7.26 -11.06 -6.66
N ASP A 69 -6.57 -11.82 -7.53
CA ASP A 69 -5.95 -11.36 -8.78
C ASP A 69 -4.98 -10.17 -8.62
N VAL A 70 -4.22 -10.14 -7.52
CA VAL A 70 -3.16 -9.14 -7.33
C VAL A 70 -2.04 -9.42 -8.33
N THR A 71 -1.80 -8.48 -9.24
CA THR A 71 -0.70 -8.58 -10.20
C THR A 71 0.61 -8.19 -9.53
N ILE A 72 1.58 -9.07 -9.58
CA ILE A 72 2.95 -8.85 -9.08
C ILE A 72 3.96 -8.95 -10.21
N GLY A 73 5.03 -8.15 -10.11
CA GLY A 73 6.06 -8.06 -11.14
C GLY A 73 5.56 -7.39 -12.41
N ILE A 74 4.82 -6.30 -12.28
CA ILE A 74 4.21 -5.58 -13.40
C ILE A 74 5.27 -5.21 -14.45
N ASN A 75 5.02 -5.61 -15.71
CA ASN A 75 5.92 -5.44 -16.85
C ASN A 75 7.22 -6.28 -16.81
N PHE A 76 7.37 -7.20 -15.88
CA PHE A 76 8.48 -8.15 -15.85
C PHE A 76 8.07 -9.48 -16.51
N HIS A 77 9.06 -10.25 -16.99
CA HIS A 77 8.83 -11.57 -17.61
C HIS A 77 8.26 -12.63 -16.64
N TRP A 78 8.24 -12.35 -15.34
CA TRP A 78 7.69 -13.20 -14.27
C TRP A 78 6.37 -12.64 -13.71
N GLU A 79 5.75 -11.66 -14.38
CA GLU A 79 4.44 -11.14 -14.02
C GLU A 79 3.42 -12.27 -13.88
N ARG A 80 2.69 -12.25 -12.78
CA ARG A 80 1.62 -13.20 -12.48
C ARG A 80 0.58 -12.59 -11.57
N GLN A 81 -0.57 -13.25 -11.49
CA GLN A 81 -1.63 -12.91 -10.55
C GLN A 81 -1.65 -13.91 -9.40
N GLU A 82 -1.85 -13.39 -8.20
CA GLU A 82 -1.94 -14.18 -6.96
C GLU A 82 -3.05 -13.62 -6.07
N THR A 83 -3.62 -14.50 -5.23
CA THR A 83 -4.39 -14.04 -4.07
C THR A 83 -3.42 -13.72 -2.95
N GLN A 84 -3.47 -12.47 -2.45
CA GLN A 84 -2.61 -12.02 -1.37
C GLN A 84 -3.43 -11.64 -0.15
N THR A 85 -2.92 -11.95 1.04
CA THR A 85 -3.58 -11.73 2.33
C THR A 85 -2.85 -10.66 3.13
N PHE A 86 -3.62 -9.73 3.72
CA PHE A 86 -3.10 -8.56 4.40
C PHE A 86 -3.75 -8.41 5.78
N LEU A 87 -2.98 -7.93 6.75
CA LEU A 87 -3.50 -7.44 8.04
C LEU A 87 -3.93 -5.98 7.92
N GLY A 88 -4.67 -5.50 8.92
CA GLY A 88 -5.04 -4.09 9.04
C GLY A 88 -6.28 -3.70 8.25
N THR A 89 -6.38 -2.45 7.88
CA THR A 89 -7.57 -1.86 7.26
C THR A 89 -7.48 -1.90 5.74
N LEU A 90 -8.58 -2.31 5.07
CA LEU A 90 -8.75 -2.17 3.63
C LEU A 90 -9.52 -0.88 3.33
N ARG A 91 -8.92 0.01 2.57
CA ARG A 91 -9.52 1.24 2.08
C ARG A 91 -9.60 1.20 0.56
N LEU A 92 -10.79 1.46 0.02
CA LEU A 92 -11.07 1.52 -1.42
C LEU A 92 -11.41 2.96 -1.79
N VAL A 93 -10.71 3.51 -2.77
CA VAL A 93 -10.92 4.89 -3.25
C VAL A 93 -11.04 4.91 -4.77
N VAL A 94 -11.78 5.88 -5.29
CA VAL A 94 -11.82 6.14 -6.75
C VAL A 94 -10.59 6.95 -7.14
N ASP A 95 -9.88 6.47 -8.14
CA ASP A 95 -8.71 7.13 -8.72
C ASP A 95 -8.69 6.90 -10.24
N GLU A 96 -8.65 7.99 -11.02
CA GLU A 96 -8.59 7.97 -12.50
C GLU A 96 -9.62 7.03 -13.18
N GLY A 97 -10.86 6.98 -12.63
CA GLY A 97 -11.94 6.17 -13.20
C GLY A 97 -11.84 4.67 -12.87
N LYS A 98 -11.07 4.31 -11.87
CA LYS A 98 -10.93 2.96 -11.33
C LYS A 98 -11.00 2.98 -9.81
N ILE A 99 -11.00 1.80 -9.21
CA ILE A 99 -10.92 1.62 -7.77
C ILE A 99 -9.50 1.24 -7.41
N THR A 100 -8.90 1.98 -6.48
CA THR A 100 -7.62 1.62 -5.88
C THR A 100 -7.85 1.01 -4.50
N ALA A 101 -7.36 -0.22 -4.31
CA ALA A 101 -7.29 -0.87 -3.01
C ALA A 101 -6.02 -0.45 -2.27
N ILE A 102 -6.19 0.10 -1.08
CA ILE A 102 -5.12 0.58 -0.21
C ILE A 102 -5.18 -0.21 1.10
N ASN A 103 -4.08 -0.81 1.49
CA ASN A 103 -3.92 -1.40 2.81
C ASN A 103 -3.35 -0.36 3.77
N GLN A 104 -4.03 -0.10 4.89
CA GLN A 104 -3.51 0.70 5.98
C GLN A 104 -2.98 -0.23 7.07
N VAL A 105 -1.69 -0.11 7.36
CA VAL A 105 -0.96 -1.04 8.22
C VAL A 105 0.10 -0.30 9.04
N PRO A 106 0.42 -0.72 10.27
CA PRO A 106 1.56 -0.19 11.03
C PRO A 106 2.88 -0.35 10.26
N ALA A 107 3.81 0.59 10.45
CA ALA A 107 5.08 0.60 9.72
C ALA A 107 5.91 -0.66 9.94
N GLU A 108 5.92 -1.20 11.16
CA GLU A 108 6.72 -2.42 11.46
C GLU A 108 6.09 -3.68 10.82
N ASP A 109 4.76 -3.76 10.74
CA ASP A 109 4.08 -4.86 10.03
C ASP A 109 4.33 -4.76 8.51
N TYR A 110 4.30 -3.55 7.95
CA TYR A 110 4.71 -3.30 6.57
C TYR A 110 6.15 -3.77 6.32
N LEU A 111 7.10 -3.36 7.15
CA LEU A 111 8.52 -3.72 7.01
C LEU A 111 8.76 -5.22 7.20
N THR A 112 8.01 -5.88 8.07
CA THR A 112 8.07 -7.34 8.24
C THR A 112 7.72 -8.06 6.95
N SER A 113 6.65 -7.61 6.28
CA SER A 113 6.26 -8.14 4.97
C SER A 113 7.32 -7.84 3.90
N VAL A 114 7.84 -6.61 3.84
CA VAL A 114 8.89 -6.23 2.87
C VAL A 114 10.12 -7.14 3.00
N ILE A 115 10.61 -7.33 4.21
CA ILE A 115 11.80 -8.17 4.46
C ILE A 115 11.56 -9.61 4.00
N SER A 116 10.39 -10.17 4.30
CA SER A 116 10.05 -11.54 3.90
C SER A 116 9.78 -11.69 2.40
N SER A 117 9.35 -10.61 1.75
CA SER A 117 9.05 -10.61 0.30
C SER A 117 10.30 -10.37 -0.57
N GLU A 118 11.27 -9.60 -0.07
CA GLU A 118 12.48 -9.24 -0.81
C GLU A 118 13.66 -10.17 -0.52
N MET A 119 13.73 -10.75 0.68
CA MET A 119 14.88 -11.54 1.13
C MET A 119 14.50 -12.97 1.45
N ASN A 120 15.44 -13.87 1.17
CA ASN A 120 15.26 -15.28 1.53
C ASN A 120 15.37 -15.48 3.05
N ALA A 121 14.44 -16.22 3.64
CA ALA A 121 14.42 -16.53 5.07
C ALA A 121 15.69 -17.27 5.57
N THR A 122 16.45 -17.91 4.67
CA THR A 122 17.73 -18.58 4.99
C THR A 122 18.94 -17.62 4.97
N SER A 123 18.74 -16.34 4.65
CA SER A 123 19.81 -15.33 4.72
C SER A 123 20.32 -15.18 6.15
N SER A 124 21.57 -14.73 6.30
CA SER A 124 22.14 -14.53 7.63
C SER A 124 21.35 -13.48 8.43
N LEU A 125 21.25 -13.67 9.74
CA LEU A 125 20.52 -12.74 10.61
C LEU A 125 21.08 -11.31 10.52
N GLU A 126 22.39 -11.15 10.39
CA GLU A 126 23.02 -9.84 10.28
C GLU A 126 22.69 -9.15 8.95
N PHE A 127 22.55 -9.91 7.88
CA PHE A 127 22.09 -9.39 6.60
C PHE A 127 20.61 -8.94 6.69
N LEU A 128 19.73 -9.74 7.29
CA LEU A 128 18.32 -9.37 7.48
C LEU A 128 18.15 -8.14 8.36
N LYS A 129 18.97 -8.00 9.43
CA LYS A 129 18.98 -6.79 10.26
C LYS A 129 19.42 -5.55 9.47
N ALA A 130 20.48 -5.67 8.65
CA ALA A 130 20.94 -4.57 7.81
C ALA A 130 19.86 -4.15 6.81
N HIS A 131 19.21 -5.12 6.16
CA HIS A 131 18.11 -4.87 5.24
C HIS A 131 16.93 -4.18 5.94
N ALA A 132 16.55 -4.60 7.15
CA ALA A 132 15.49 -3.96 7.92
C ALA A 132 15.78 -2.49 8.22
N VAL A 133 17.03 -2.15 8.56
CA VAL A 133 17.45 -0.76 8.80
C VAL A 133 17.37 0.09 7.53
N ILE A 134 17.84 -0.45 6.41
CA ILE A 134 17.83 0.25 5.11
C ILE A 134 16.39 0.46 4.65
N SER A 135 15.54 -0.58 4.69
CA SER A 135 14.13 -0.51 4.27
C SER A 135 13.34 0.49 5.11
N ARG A 136 13.54 0.50 6.43
CA ARG A 136 12.92 1.50 7.33
C ARG A 136 13.39 2.92 7.00
N SER A 137 14.68 3.12 6.77
CA SER A 137 15.24 4.43 6.46
C SER A 137 14.67 4.96 5.14
N TRP A 138 14.56 4.10 4.13
CA TRP A 138 13.95 4.44 2.86
C TRP A 138 12.47 4.81 3.01
N LEU A 139 11.68 3.98 3.70
CA LEU A 139 10.26 4.22 3.96
C LEU A 139 10.04 5.59 4.64
N LEU A 140 10.77 5.87 5.71
CA LEU A 140 10.66 7.13 6.44
C LEU A 140 11.02 8.33 5.55
N ALA A 141 12.04 8.19 4.70
CA ALA A 141 12.41 9.22 3.74
C ALA A 141 11.29 9.51 2.72
N GLN A 142 10.58 8.48 2.23
CA GLN A 142 9.42 8.67 1.34
C GLN A 142 8.27 9.41 2.06
N ILE A 143 7.96 9.03 3.29
CA ILE A 143 6.91 9.68 4.10
C ILE A 143 7.26 11.15 4.35
N GLU A 144 8.50 11.45 4.73
CA GLU A 144 8.94 12.84 4.97
C GLU A 144 8.96 13.67 3.69
N LYS A 145 9.40 13.09 2.55
CA LYS A 145 9.33 13.73 1.23
C LYS A 145 7.89 14.12 0.90
N ARG A 146 6.94 13.20 1.04
CA ARG A 146 5.51 13.45 0.77
C ARG A 146 4.95 14.56 1.66
N LYS A 147 5.27 14.54 2.96
CA LYS A 147 4.88 15.62 3.88
C LYS A 147 5.47 16.98 3.50
N ALA A 148 6.70 17.00 3.02
CA ALA A 148 7.35 18.23 2.56
C ALA A 148 6.68 18.77 1.30
N LEU A 149 6.37 17.93 0.31
CA LEU A 149 5.68 18.29 -0.93
C LEU A 149 4.28 18.85 -0.64
N SER A 150 3.52 18.25 0.26
CA SER A 150 2.18 18.73 0.63
C SER A 150 2.19 20.11 1.29
N LYS A 151 3.31 20.50 1.92
CA LYS A 151 3.46 21.83 2.58
C LYS A 151 3.97 22.93 1.66
N GLN A 152 4.74 22.59 0.62
CA GLN A 152 5.43 23.59 -0.23
C GLN A 152 4.68 23.99 -1.49
N GLY A 153 3.59 23.33 -1.85
CA GLY A 153 2.89 23.59 -3.12
C GLY A 153 3.80 23.28 -4.33
N SER A 154 3.50 23.91 -5.49
CA SER A 154 4.12 23.63 -6.79
C SER A 154 5.59 24.09 -6.97
N ASN A 155 6.28 24.53 -5.93
CA ASN A 155 7.67 25.02 -6.00
C ASN A 155 8.70 23.97 -5.57
N PHE A 156 8.54 22.71 -5.99
CA PHE A 156 9.55 21.68 -5.78
C PHE A 156 10.67 21.82 -6.81
N PHE A 157 11.90 22.11 -6.35
CA PHE A 157 13.09 22.05 -7.19
C PHE A 157 13.65 20.63 -7.16
N PRO A 158 13.80 19.96 -8.33
CA PRO A 158 14.27 18.58 -8.39
C PRO A 158 15.77 18.44 -8.09
N PHE A 159 16.42 19.51 -7.71
CA PHE A 159 17.83 19.50 -7.33
C PHE A 159 18.15 20.57 -6.28
N LEU A 160 19.12 20.26 -5.44
CA LEU A 160 19.80 21.21 -4.54
C LEU A 160 21.29 21.22 -4.86
N LYS A 161 21.84 22.40 -5.12
CA LYS A 161 23.28 22.57 -5.35
C LYS A 161 23.82 23.54 -4.29
N THR A 162 24.77 23.04 -3.50
CA THR A 162 25.60 23.85 -2.58
C THR A 162 27.02 23.94 -3.12
N GLU A 163 27.93 24.59 -2.41
CA GLU A 163 29.36 24.62 -2.77
C GLU A 163 30.04 23.26 -2.69
N THR A 164 29.51 22.35 -1.84
CA THR A 164 30.10 21.04 -1.55
C THR A 164 29.27 19.86 -1.99
N GLU A 165 27.98 20.07 -2.29
CA GLU A 165 27.04 18.98 -2.59
C GLU A 165 26.17 19.31 -3.79
N TYR A 166 25.87 18.29 -4.60
CA TYR A 166 24.84 18.31 -5.64
C TYR A 166 23.88 17.16 -5.40
N ILE A 167 22.69 17.47 -4.90
CA ILE A 167 21.64 16.51 -4.64
C ILE A 167 20.61 16.64 -5.76
N ARG A 168 20.39 15.57 -6.50
CA ARG A 168 19.34 15.49 -7.53
C ARG A 168 18.35 14.41 -7.15
N TRP A 169 17.08 14.81 -7.01
CA TRP A 169 15.97 13.87 -6.96
C TRP A 169 15.59 13.54 -8.40
N TYR A 170 15.74 12.26 -8.77
CA TYR A 170 15.28 11.80 -10.09
C TYR A 170 13.76 11.90 -10.15
N ASP A 171 13.23 12.22 -11.35
CA ASP A 171 11.80 12.21 -11.63
C ASP A 171 11.28 10.77 -11.41
N ARG A 172 10.75 10.56 -10.23
CA ARG A 172 10.05 9.36 -9.86
C ARG A 172 8.59 9.76 -9.76
N GLU A 173 7.71 9.03 -10.41
CA GLU A 173 6.27 9.20 -10.27
C GLU A 173 5.91 8.99 -8.80
N ASP A 174 5.58 10.08 -8.12
CA ASP A 174 5.18 10.02 -6.72
C ASP A 174 3.70 9.67 -6.64
N HIS A 175 3.37 8.73 -5.76
CA HIS A 175 1.99 8.38 -5.48
C HIS A 175 1.28 9.53 -4.78
N THR A 176 0.05 9.85 -5.20
CA THR A 176 -0.73 10.96 -4.64
C THR A 176 -1.71 10.53 -3.57
N ILE A 177 -2.31 9.32 -3.70
CA ILE A 177 -3.39 8.83 -2.85
C ILE A 177 -2.95 7.83 -1.77
N PHE A 178 -1.73 7.31 -1.86
CA PHE A 178 -1.11 6.40 -0.87
C PHE A 178 0.38 6.71 -0.69
N ASP A 179 1.03 6.14 0.31
CA ASP A 179 2.42 6.44 0.65
C ASP A 179 3.41 5.69 -0.23
N VAL A 180 3.17 4.40 -0.44
CA VAL A 180 4.00 3.48 -1.24
C VAL A 180 3.10 2.49 -1.97
N CYS A 181 3.56 1.93 -3.09
CA CYS A 181 2.89 0.79 -3.72
C CYS A 181 3.49 -0.55 -3.26
N ALA A 182 2.77 -1.62 -3.51
CA ALA A 182 3.18 -2.98 -3.15
C ALA A 182 4.20 -3.61 -4.12
N ASP A 183 4.45 -2.97 -5.27
CA ASP A 183 5.29 -3.49 -6.35
C ASP A 183 6.73 -2.95 -6.30
N ASP A 184 7.59 -3.48 -7.17
CA ASP A 184 9.03 -3.19 -7.28
C ASP A 184 9.37 -1.70 -7.51
N HIS A 185 8.39 -0.87 -7.90
CA HIS A 185 8.56 0.59 -7.95
C HIS A 185 8.89 1.19 -6.58
N CYS A 186 8.33 0.65 -5.50
CA CYS A 186 8.63 1.03 -4.12
C CYS A 186 9.45 -0.07 -3.43
N GLN A 187 8.83 -0.84 -2.59
CA GLN A 187 9.36 -2.02 -1.92
C GLN A 187 8.34 -3.14 -2.09
N ARG A 188 8.80 -4.33 -2.39
CA ARG A 188 7.89 -5.46 -2.57
C ARG A 188 7.17 -5.77 -1.26
N TYR A 189 5.85 -5.64 -1.29
CA TYR A 189 4.97 -5.87 -0.15
C TYR A 189 3.90 -6.89 -0.52
N GLN A 190 3.88 -8.04 0.11
CA GLN A 190 2.96 -9.14 -0.19
C GLN A 190 2.06 -9.50 1.01
N GLY A 191 1.97 -8.62 2.00
CA GLY A 191 1.18 -8.85 3.21
C GLY A 191 1.75 -10.00 4.05
N ILE A 192 0.89 -10.93 4.43
CA ILE A 192 1.21 -12.13 5.22
C ILE A 192 1.09 -13.42 4.39
N THR A 193 1.13 -13.28 3.07
CA THR A 193 1.00 -14.40 2.13
C THR A 193 2.18 -15.35 2.18
#